data_cec8835ed015fb4606c3db4f939441f6
#
_entry.id   cec8835ed015fb4606c3db4f939441f6
#
_cell.length_a   1.000
_cell.length_b   1.000
_cell.length_c   1.000
_cell.angle_alpha   90.00
_cell.angle_beta   90.00
_cell.angle_gamma   90.00
#
_symmetry.space_group_name_H-M   'P 1'
#
loop_
_entity.id
_entity.type
_entity.pdbx_description
1 polymer ?
#
loop_
_entity_poly.entity_id
_entity_poly.type
_entity_poly.pdbx_seq_one_letter_code
_entity_poly.pdbx_strand_id
1 'polypeptide(L)'
;MSSATPFRTQLEDAVNARHSRINPFTEKWVNGELTRAQLGAWVCQHYQYVSQFARWCATIYGNCPDSDARDFLLENIIEEESGTKHVDLLIRFGEACGVI
;
A
#
# COMPACT_ATOMS: atom_id res chain seq x y z
N MET A 1 -20.73 -33.08 -9.26
CA MET A 1 -20.23 -31.90 -9.95
C MET A 1 -19.30 -31.15 -9.00
N SER A 2 -18.03 -31.13 -9.31
CA SER A 2 -17.11 -30.36 -8.49
C SER A 2 -17.30 -28.88 -8.82
N SER A 3 -17.57 -28.10 -7.82
CA SER A 3 -17.60 -26.65 -7.97
C SER A 3 -16.17 -26.12 -7.96
N ALA A 4 -15.80 -25.36 -8.98
CA ALA A 4 -14.56 -24.62 -8.95
C ALA A 4 -14.60 -23.58 -7.84
N THR A 5 -13.49 -23.38 -7.13
CA THR A 5 -13.37 -22.29 -6.15
C THR A 5 -13.56 -20.96 -6.86
N PRO A 6 -14.47 -20.09 -6.40
CA PRO A 6 -14.66 -18.79 -7.02
C PRO A 6 -13.36 -18.01 -7.09
N PHE A 7 -13.18 -17.25 -8.16
CA PHE A 7 -11.97 -16.46 -8.37
C PHE A 7 -11.69 -15.50 -7.20
N ARG A 8 -12.75 -14.89 -6.66
CA ARG A 8 -12.62 -14.03 -5.48
C ARG A 8 -12.01 -14.76 -4.29
N THR A 9 -12.47 -15.98 -4.02
CA THR A 9 -11.93 -16.79 -2.93
C THR A 9 -10.48 -17.14 -3.17
N GLN A 10 -10.11 -17.45 -4.42
CA GLN A 10 -8.72 -17.70 -4.79
C GLN A 10 -7.83 -16.48 -4.51
N LEU A 11 -8.31 -15.28 -4.83
CA LEU A 11 -7.58 -14.05 -4.55
C LEU A 11 -7.44 -13.81 -3.05
N GLU A 12 -8.53 -13.98 -2.29
CA GLU A 12 -8.51 -13.82 -0.83
C GLU A 12 -7.55 -14.79 -0.18
N ASP A 13 -7.55 -16.06 -0.61
CA ASP A 13 -6.64 -17.06 -0.08
C ASP A 13 -5.18 -16.73 -0.40
N ALA A 14 -4.90 -16.26 -1.61
CA ALA A 14 -3.55 -15.86 -2.01
C ALA A 14 -3.05 -14.66 -1.20
N VAL A 15 -3.90 -13.68 -0.98
CA VAL A 15 -3.57 -12.50 -0.14
C VAL A 15 -3.33 -12.93 1.29
N ASN A 16 -4.22 -13.75 1.86
CA ASN A 16 -4.11 -14.19 3.24
C ASN A 16 -2.87 -15.04 3.50
N ALA A 17 -2.44 -15.84 2.51
CA ALA A 17 -1.24 -16.66 2.61
C ALA A 17 0.04 -15.83 2.71
N ARG A 18 0.04 -14.60 2.15
CA ARG A 18 1.22 -13.72 2.09
C ARG A 18 0.89 -12.28 2.51
N HIS A 19 -0.05 -12.11 3.41
CA HIS A 19 -0.44 -10.79 3.86
C HIS A 19 0.73 -10.07 4.54
N SER A 20 0.88 -8.78 4.26
CA SER A 20 1.96 -7.95 4.81
C SER A 20 2.00 -7.91 6.34
N ARG A 21 0.87 -8.16 7.00
CA ARG A 21 0.80 -8.22 8.47
C ARG A 21 1.47 -9.44 9.09
N ILE A 22 1.65 -10.51 8.32
CA ILE A 22 2.10 -11.81 8.85
C ILE A 22 3.43 -12.27 8.25
N ASN A 23 4.10 -11.43 7.49
CA ASN A 23 5.39 -11.80 6.90
C ASN A 23 6.55 -11.50 7.87
N PRO A 24 7.71 -12.17 7.70
CA PRO A 24 8.86 -11.98 8.60
C PRO A 24 9.37 -10.55 8.69
N PHE A 25 9.26 -9.78 7.61
CA PHE A 25 9.68 -8.39 7.59
C PHE A 25 8.82 -7.54 8.54
N THR A 26 7.51 -7.73 8.49
CA THR A 26 6.57 -7.02 9.38
C THR A 26 6.80 -7.38 10.84
N GLU A 27 7.09 -8.64 11.15
CA GLU A 27 7.46 -9.05 12.50
C GLU A 27 8.69 -8.31 13.01
N LYS A 28 9.74 -8.24 12.22
CA LYS A 28 10.95 -7.51 12.57
C LYS A 28 10.69 -6.03 12.75
N TRP A 29 9.81 -5.46 11.93
CA TRP A 29 9.41 -4.06 12.04
C TRP A 29 8.76 -3.80 13.42
N VAL A 30 7.75 -4.59 13.74
CA VAL A 30 6.99 -4.44 15.00
C VAL A 30 7.90 -4.62 16.21
N ASN A 31 8.86 -5.54 16.13
CA ASN A 31 9.78 -5.83 17.22
C ASN A 31 10.99 -4.88 17.30
N GLY A 32 11.09 -3.91 16.38
CA GLY A 32 12.20 -2.96 16.36
C GLY A 32 13.53 -3.57 15.94
N GLU A 33 13.50 -4.66 15.18
CA GLU A 33 14.71 -5.42 14.79
C GLU A 33 15.30 -4.97 13.46
N LEU A 34 14.62 -4.05 12.73
CA LEU A 34 15.12 -3.57 11.44
C LEU A 34 16.22 -2.54 11.64
N THR A 35 17.29 -2.67 10.86
CA THR A 35 18.35 -1.67 10.83
C THR A 35 17.89 -0.43 10.04
N ARG A 36 18.61 0.69 10.24
CA ARG A 36 18.37 1.90 9.46
C ARG A 36 18.52 1.65 7.95
N ALA A 37 19.51 0.86 7.56
CA ALA A 37 19.73 0.48 6.16
C ALA A 37 18.55 -0.32 5.59
N GLN A 38 18.01 -1.26 6.37
CA GLN A 38 16.83 -2.04 5.96
C GLN A 38 15.59 -1.17 5.82
N LEU A 39 15.37 -0.24 6.74
CA LEU A 39 14.28 0.74 6.66
C LEU A 39 14.44 1.61 5.42
N GLY A 40 15.64 2.07 5.12
CA GLY A 40 15.93 2.85 3.91
C GLY A 40 15.63 2.08 2.63
N ALA A 41 16.02 0.81 2.57
CA ALA A 41 15.70 -0.05 1.44
C ALA A 41 14.18 -0.20 1.25
N TRP A 42 13.44 -0.37 2.34
CA TRP A 42 11.98 -0.42 2.31
C TRP A 42 11.40 0.88 1.74
N VAL A 43 11.90 2.04 2.16
CA VAL A 43 11.44 3.34 1.66
C VAL A 43 11.60 3.42 0.14
N CYS A 44 12.74 3.02 -0.39
CA CYS A 44 13.00 3.05 -1.82
C CYS A 44 12.01 2.20 -2.62
N GLN A 45 11.63 1.04 -2.08
CA GLN A 45 10.63 0.19 -2.73
C GLN A 45 9.21 0.73 -2.55
N HIS A 46 8.87 1.14 -1.35
CA HIS A 46 7.52 1.61 -1.02
C HIS A 46 7.18 2.93 -1.73
N TYR A 47 8.17 3.76 -1.99
CA TYR A 47 8.01 5.00 -2.75
C TYR A 47 7.43 4.76 -4.13
N GLN A 48 7.79 3.67 -4.79
CA GLN A 48 7.27 3.33 -6.12
C GLN A 48 5.74 3.16 -6.10
N TYR A 49 5.23 2.66 -5.00
CA TYR A 49 3.79 2.49 -4.79
C TYR A 49 3.14 3.80 -4.34
N VAL A 50 3.63 4.39 -3.27
CA VAL A 50 3.00 5.57 -2.63
C VAL A 50 2.98 6.77 -3.59
N SER A 51 4.03 6.97 -4.37
CA SER A 51 4.09 8.09 -5.32
C SER A 51 3.06 8.01 -6.45
N GLN A 52 2.50 6.84 -6.69
CA GLN A 52 1.54 6.61 -7.78
C GLN A 52 0.11 6.28 -7.29
N PHE A 53 -0.06 5.99 -6.02
CA PHE A 53 -1.30 5.41 -5.50
C PHE A 53 -2.52 6.30 -5.76
N ALA A 54 -2.41 7.60 -5.48
CA ALA A 54 -3.52 8.53 -5.72
C ALA A 54 -3.89 8.60 -7.21
N ARG A 55 -2.91 8.53 -8.10
CA ARG A 55 -3.14 8.52 -9.55
C ARG A 55 -3.85 7.25 -10.00
N TRP A 56 -3.48 6.12 -9.43
CA TRP A 56 -4.16 4.85 -9.71
C TRP A 56 -5.62 4.92 -9.24
N CYS A 57 -5.86 5.42 -8.04
CA CYS A 57 -7.21 5.60 -7.51
C CYS A 57 -8.03 6.55 -8.40
N ALA A 58 -7.44 7.64 -8.89
CA ALA A 58 -8.11 8.59 -9.77
C ALA A 58 -8.45 7.96 -11.12
N THR A 59 -7.58 7.14 -11.67
CA THR A 59 -7.82 6.43 -12.93
C THR A 59 -8.95 5.42 -12.78
N ILE A 60 -8.96 4.67 -11.69
CA ILE A 60 -10.04 3.72 -11.40
C ILE A 60 -11.36 4.47 -11.19
N TYR A 61 -11.33 5.57 -10.45
CA TYR A 61 -12.48 6.45 -10.22
C TYR A 61 -13.11 6.88 -11.55
N GLY A 62 -12.29 7.34 -12.49
CA GLY A 62 -12.75 7.80 -13.80
C GLY A 62 -13.41 6.72 -14.64
N ASN A 63 -13.16 5.45 -14.36
CA ASN A 63 -13.69 4.31 -15.09
C ASN A 63 -14.70 3.49 -14.29
N CYS A 64 -15.02 3.91 -13.07
CA CYS A 64 -15.88 3.14 -12.16
C CYS A 64 -17.32 3.65 -12.21
N PRO A 65 -18.28 2.81 -12.64
CA PRO A 65 -19.70 3.20 -12.68
C PRO A 65 -20.40 3.12 -11.33
N ASP A 66 -19.82 2.42 -10.35
CA ASP A 66 -20.42 2.21 -9.04
C ASP A 66 -20.14 3.40 -8.11
N SER A 67 -21.23 4.02 -7.63
CA SER A 67 -21.15 5.21 -6.78
C SER A 67 -20.46 4.96 -5.45
N ASP A 68 -20.76 3.83 -4.80
CA ASP A 68 -20.17 3.50 -3.50
C ASP A 68 -18.67 3.23 -3.64
N ALA A 69 -18.26 2.54 -4.71
CA ALA A 69 -16.85 2.31 -4.99
C ALA A 69 -16.11 3.63 -5.27
N ARG A 70 -16.75 4.55 -6.01
CA ARG A 70 -16.15 5.87 -6.26
C ARG A 70 -15.97 6.68 -4.97
N ASP A 71 -16.92 6.63 -4.05
CA ASP A 71 -16.81 7.31 -2.77
C ASP A 71 -15.59 6.81 -1.98
N PHE A 72 -15.39 5.49 -1.96
CA PHE A 72 -14.23 4.87 -1.32
C PHE A 72 -12.92 5.29 -2.00
N LEU A 73 -12.88 5.32 -3.32
CA LEU A 73 -11.70 5.76 -4.07
C LEU A 73 -11.39 7.23 -3.80
N LEU A 74 -12.42 8.06 -3.73
CA LEU A 74 -12.26 9.49 -3.44
C LEU A 74 -11.68 9.71 -2.04
N GLU A 75 -12.14 8.97 -1.04
CA GLU A 75 -11.56 9.03 0.31
C GLU A 75 -10.07 8.73 0.29
N ASN A 76 -9.65 7.70 -0.45
CA ASN A 76 -8.22 7.36 -0.58
C ASN A 76 -7.43 8.48 -1.25
N ILE A 77 -7.97 9.09 -2.29
CA ILE A 77 -7.32 10.22 -2.98
C ILE A 77 -7.14 11.40 -2.03
N ILE A 78 -8.18 11.73 -1.27
CA ILE A 78 -8.15 12.83 -0.31
C ILE A 78 -7.11 12.57 0.78
N GLU A 79 -7.06 11.37 1.33
CA GLU A 79 -6.07 10.99 2.34
C GLU A 79 -4.63 11.11 1.83
N GLU A 80 -4.39 10.75 0.57
CA GLU A 80 -3.06 10.82 -0.02
C GLU A 80 -2.64 12.24 -0.38
N GLU A 81 -3.55 13.09 -0.83
CA GLU A 81 -3.24 14.35 -1.49
C GLU A 81 -3.57 15.61 -0.66
N SER A 82 -4.37 15.52 0.41
CA SER A 82 -4.73 16.70 1.19
C SER A 82 -3.86 16.88 2.43
N GLY A 83 -3.66 18.13 2.84
CA GLY A 83 -2.79 18.46 3.95
C GLY A 83 -1.33 18.13 3.65
N THR A 84 -0.65 17.48 4.59
CA THR A 84 0.67 16.91 4.33
C THR A 84 0.48 15.60 3.56
N LYS A 85 0.96 15.58 2.33
CA LYS A 85 0.81 14.41 1.46
C LYS A 85 1.56 13.21 2.01
N HIS A 86 0.98 12.03 1.88
CA HIS A 86 1.63 10.80 2.37
C HIS A 86 2.99 10.56 1.71
N VAL A 87 3.15 10.89 0.44
CA VAL A 87 4.44 10.78 -0.24
C VAL A 87 5.51 11.66 0.39
N ASP A 88 5.14 12.86 0.86
CA ASP A 88 6.08 13.77 1.52
C ASP A 88 6.50 13.24 2.90
N LEU A 89 5.59 12.61 3.62
CA LEU A 89 5.90 11.93 4.88
C LEU A 89 6.89 10.77 4.66
N LEU A 90 6.69 10.01 3.61
CA LEU A 90 7.59 8.92 3.25
C LEU A 90 8.99 9.43 2.87
N ILE A 91 9.05 10.54 2.14
CA ILE A 91 10.32 11.19 1.79
C ILE A 91 11.07 11.63 3.04
N ARG A 92 10.38 12.25 3.99
CA ARG A 92 10.98 12.64 5.28
C ARG A 92 11.52 11.44 6.04
N PHE A 93 10.79 10.34 6.03
CA PHE A 93 11.27 9.11 6.66
C PHE A 93 12.52 8.58 5.94
N GLY A 94 12.54 8.63 4.61
CA GLY A 94 13.69 8.26 3.81
C GLY A 94 14.92 9.12 4.10
N GLU A 95 14.74 10.42 4.28
CA GLU A 95 15.81 11.34 4.69
C GLU A 95 16.40 10.92 6.05
N ALA A 96 15.53 10.59 7.01
CA ALA A 96 15.96 10.12 8.31
C ALA A 96 16.72 8.79 8.23
N CYS A 97 16.40 7.95 7.25
CA CYS A 97 17.10 6.68 6.99
C CYS A 97 18.39 6.87 6.17
N GLY A 98 18.66 8.07 5.67
CA GLY A 98 19.88 8.38 4.94
C GLY A 98 19.89 7.94 3.47
N VAL A 99 18.70 7.69 2.87
CA VAL A 99 18.60 7.27 1.45
C VAL A 99 18.23 8.41 0.52
N ILE A 100 17.99 9.58 1.06
CA ILE A 100 17.68 10.80 0.31
C ILE A 100 18.59 11.93 0.80
#